data_e2827135b4a7f1a9bcdaa15ba64b3680
#
_entry.id   e2827135b4a7f1a9bcdaa15ba64b3680
#
_cell.length_a   1.000
_cell.length_b   1.000
_cell.length_c   1.000
_cell.angle_alpha   90.00
_cell.angle_beta   90.00
_cell.angle_gamma   90.00
#
_symmetry.space_group_name_H-M   'P 1'
#
loop_
_entity.id
_entity.type
_entity.pdbx_description
1 polymer ?
#
loop_
_entity_poly.entity_id
_entity_poly.type
_entity_poly.pdbx_seq_one_letter_code
_entity_poly.pdbx_strand_id
1 'polypeptide(L)'
;VHWGRTGGEGLSIGVVRFPGLSNFTDLDPFELEPDVELVGLDADTPERTLHSLDAVLLPGSKNTMRDMAWLERTGLARAVRDLSRAGRCVFGVCGGYQMLGERLLDPDLKENSEIREIEGLGLLPSVTAFGVGEKRTIRTEGRVRRQLSADEVPVTGYEIHFGVTRPAGGSSCPALLEVAGGGVEGLARPDLSVAGTYLHGIFDADAFRALWLNAVRRSRGLEERAVTDTRAMKER
;
A
#
# COMPACT_ATOMS: atom_id res chain seq x y z
N VAL A 1 -17.34 2.35 1.31
CA VAL A 1 -16.60 2.43 0.02
C VAL A 1 -17.60 2.11 -1.08
N HIS A 2 -17.90 3.09 -1.95
CA HIS A 2 -18.71 2.89 -3.14
C HIS A 2 -17.84 2.27 -4.24
N TRP A 3 -18.28 1.14 -4.77
CA TRP A 3 -17.64 0.42 -5.86
C TRP A 3 -18.42 0.69 -7.15
N GLY A 4 -17.92 1.50 -8.08
CA GLY A 4 -18.63 1.78 -9.33
C GLY A 4 -17.83 2.63 -10.32
N ARG A 5 -18.11 2.47 -11.60
CA ARG A 5 -17.43 3.18 -12.69
C ARG A 5 -17.99 4.57 -12.90
N THR A 6 -17.15 5.60 -12.83
CA THR A 6 -17.38 6.86 -13.51
C THR A 6 -16.60 6.82 -14.83
N GLY A 7 -17.27 6.73 -15.95
CA GLY A 7 -16.63 6.79 -17.26
C GLY A 7 -16.09 8.19 -17.50
N GLY A 8 -14.75 8.35 -17.55
CA GLY A 8 -14.09 9.63 -17.80
C GLY A 8 -12.57 9.52 -17.68
N GLU A 9 -11.85 10.61 -17.79
CA GLU A 9 -10.40 10.75 -17.70
C GLU A 9 -9.84 10.54 -16.26
N GLY A 10 -10.52 9.74 -15.42
CA GLY A 10 -10.17 9.46 -14.02
C GLY A 10 -9.20 8.30 -13.87
N LEU A 11 -8.67 8.17 -12.64
CA LEU A 11 -7.82 7.05 -12.23
C LEU A 11 -8.66 5.88 -11.74
N SER A 12 -8.35 4.68 -12.21
CA SER A 12 -8.95 3.42 -11.75
C SER A 12 -7.96 2.68 -10.86
N ILE A 13 -8.26 2.61 -9.56
CA ILE A 13 -7.38 2.02 -8.55
C ILE A 13 -7.99 0.73 -8.04
N GLY A 14 -7.31 -0.40 -8.31
CA GLY A 14 -7.71 -1.69 -7.79
C GLY A 14 -7.40 -1.82 -6.30
N VAL A 15 -8.33 -2.33 -5.52
CA VAL A 15 -8.14 -2.63 -4.10
C VAL A 15 -8.32 -4.11 -3.87
N VAL A 16 -7.28 -4.78 -3.41
CA VAL A 16 -7.34 -6.22 -3.14
C VAL A 16 -8.23 -6.48 -1.92
N ARG A 17 -9.27 -7.29 -2.11
CA ARG A 17 -10.22 -7.68 -1.07
C ARG A 17 -9.80 -9.01 -0.45
N PHE A 18 -8.79 -8.95 0.43
CA PHE A 18 -8.34 -10.12 1.16
C PHE A 18 -9.45 -10.76 1.98
N PRO A 19 -9.48 -12.10 2.13
CA PRO A 19 -10.38 -12.75 3.09
C PRO A 19 -10.21 -12.24 4.53
N GLY A 20 -8.97 -11.90 4.92
CA GLY A 20 -8.62 -11.31 6.21
C GLY A 20 -8.53 -9.80 6.21
N LEU A 21 -9.14 -9.11 5.27
CA LEU A 21 -9.09 -7.65 5.13
C LEU A 21 -9.38 -6.93 6.45
N SER A 22 -8.58 -5.92 6.78
CA SER A 22 -8.73 -5.07 7.98
C SER A 22 -8.52 -3.59 7.63
N ASN A 23 -9.04 -2.71 8.51
CA ASN A 23 -8.88 -1.26 8.41
C ASN A 23 -9.35 -0.67 7.07
N PHE A 24 -10.61 -0.89 6.74
CA PHE A 24 -11.26 -0.32 5.55
C PHE A 24 -11.18 1.20 5.47
N THR A 25 -11.06 1.87 6.61
CA THR A 25 -10.99 3.33 6.70
C THR A 25 -9.76 3.94 6.01
N ASP A 26 -8.71 3.14 5.76
CA ASP A 26 -7.56 3.59 4.98
C ASP A 26 -7.94 3.99 3.53
N LEU A 27 -9.10 3.54 3.06
CA LEU A 27 -9.60 3.77 1.70
C LEU A 27 -10.57 4.96 1.60
N ASP A 28 -11.19 5.37 2.73
CA ASP A 28 -12.21 6.42 2.75
C ASP A 28 -11.73 7.76 2.15
N PRO A 29 -10.46 8.18 2.32
CA PRO A 29 -9.99 9.44 1.73
C PRO A 29 -10.07 9.49 0.19
N PHE A 30 -10.02 8.34 -0.48
CA PHE A 30 -10.12 8.28 -1.94
C PHE A 30 -11.54 8.55 -2.45
N GLU A 31 -12.58 8.37 -1.63
CA GLU A 31 -13.96 8.72 -1.99
C GLU A 31 -14.16 10.23 -2.15
N LEU A 32 -13.24 11.01 -1.59
CA LEU A 32 -13.26 12.48 -1.68
C LEU A 32 -12.52 13.00 -2.93
N GLU A 33 -11.84 12.13 -3.67
CA GLU A 33 -11.15 12.48 -4.91
C GLU A 33 -12.09 12.33 -6.11
N PRO A 34 -12.45 13.44 -6.80
CA PRO A 34 -13.51 13.43 -7.81
C PRO A 34 -13.14 12.65 -9.07
N ASP A 35 -11.86 12.37 -9.29
CA ASP A 35 -11.33 11.65 -10.44
C ASP A 35 -10.73 10.29 -10.09
N VAL A 36 -11.04 9.74 -8.92
CA VAL A 36 -10.56 8.43 -8.49
C VAL A 36 -11.73 7.48 -8.33
N GLU A 37 -11.62 6.33 -8.99
CA GLU A 37 -12.52 5.21 -8.83
C GLU A 37 -11.79 4.05 -8.13
N LEU A 38 -12.38 3.50 -7.07
CA LEU A 38 -11.90 2.30 -6.42
C LEU A 38 -12.61 1.05 -6.98
N VAL A 39 -11.82 0.08 -7.44
CA VAL A 39 -12.30 -1.19 -8.00
C VAL A 39 -11.90 -2.33 -7.08
N GLY A 40 -12.87 -3.02 -6.48
CA GLY A 40 -12.58 -4.20 -5.66
C GLY A 40 -12.04 -5.36 -6.48
N LEU A 41 -10.93 -5.94 -6.01
CA LEU A 41 -10.31 -7.11 -6.64
C LEU A 41 -10.47 -8.33 -5.75
N ASP A 42 -11.03 -9.38 -6.29
CA ASP A 42 -11.24 -10.69 -5.65
C ASP A 42 -10.88 -11.82 -6.61
N ALA A 43 -11.12 -13.08 -6.18
CA ALA A 43 -10.76 -14.26 -6.95
C ALA A 43 -11.47 -14.35 -8.32
N ASP A 44 -12.65 -13.72 -8.44
CA ASP A 44 -13.50 -13.78 -9.63
C ASP A 44 -13.33 -12.53 -10.52
N THR A 45 -12.39 -11.64 -10.17
CA THR A 45 -12.15 -10.41 -10.93
C THR A 45 -11.72 -10.72 -12.37
N PRO A 46 -12.45 -10.26 -13.38
CA PRO A 46 -12.11 -10.52 -14.77
C PRO A 46 -10.76 -9.92 -15.16
N GLU A 47 -9.97 -10.63 -15.97
CA GLU A 47 -8.65 -10.19 -16.42
C GLU A 47 -8.69 -8.83 -17.12
N ARG A 48 -9.75 -8.56 -17.90
CA ARG A 48 -9.94 -7.24 -18.54
C ARG A 48 -10.01 -6.09 -17.53
N THR A 49 -10.56 -6.33 -16.33
CA THR A 49 -10.62 -5.34 -15.26
C THR A 49 -9.21 -5.08 -14.73
N LEU A 50 -8.41 -6.14 -14.51
CA LEU A 50 -7.02 -6.01 -14.06
C LEU A 50 -6.20 -5.17 -15.04
N HIS A 51 -6.36 -5.40 -16.34
CA HIS A 51 -5.64 -4.63 -17.39
C HIS A 51 -6.04 -3.15 -17.48
N SER A 52 -7.22 -2.78 -16.99
CA SER A 52 -7.70 -1.40 -17.02
C SER A 52 -7.24 -0.55 -15.83
N LEU A 53 -6.58 -1.15 -14.84
CA LEU A 53 -6.17 -0.46 -13.63
C LEU A 53 -4.96 0.45 -13.86
N ASP A 54 -4.96 1.57 -13.17
CA ASP A 54 -3.85 2.53 -13.12
C ASP A 54 -2.92 2.30 -11.95
N ALA A 55 -3.47 1.78 -10.85
CA ALA A 55 -2.72 1.41 -9.66
C ALA A 55 -3.41 0.27 -8.91
N VAL A 56 -2.69 -0.33 -7.95
CA VAL A 56 -3.22 -1.33 -7.02
C VAL A 56 -2.88 -0.96 -5.59
N LEU A 57 -3.87 -1.03 -4.70
CA LEU A 57 -3.73 -0.95 -3.26
C LEU A 57 -3.87 -2.34 -2.64
N LEU A 58 -2.89 -2.69 -1.81
CA LEU A 58 -2.95 -3.85 -0.92
C LEU A 58 -3.19 -3.34 0.51
N PRO A 59 -4.40 -3.45 1.03
CA PRO A 59 -4.73 -2.96 2.37
C PRO A 59 -4.19 -3.85 3.48
N GLY A 60 -4.51 -3.51 4.73
CA GLY A 60 -4.17 -4.31 5.90
C GLY A 60 -4.83 -5.69 5.89
N SER A 61 -4.18 -6.65 6.52
CA SER A 61 -4.66 -8.02 6.68
C SER A 61 -4.59 -8.44 8.14
N LYS A 62 -5.56 -9.24 8.59
CA LYS A 62 -5.56 -9.90 9.91
C LYS A 62 -4.68 -11.15 9.95
N ASN A 63 -4.34 -11.70 8.78
CA ASN A 63 -3.48 -12.86 8.64
C ASN A 63 -2.72 -12.78 7.32
N THR A 64 -1.58 -12.12 7.35
CA THR A 64 -0.78 -11.79 6.17
C THR A 64 -0.31 -13.03 5.41
N MET A 65 0.10 -14.09 6.13
CA MET A 65 0.59 -15.32 5.51
C MET A 65 -0.52 -16.04 4.71
N ARG A 66 -1.72 -16.14 5.28
CA ARG A 66 -2.87 -16.80 4.62
C ARG A 66 -3.40 -15.98 3.46
N ASP A 67 -3.45 -14.66 3.63
CA ASP A 67 -3.91 -13.77 2.56
C ASP A 67 -2.90 -13.70 1.41
N MET A 68 -1.57 -13.80 1.68
CA MET A 68 -0.57 -13.94 0.64
C MET A 68 -0.74 -15.27 -0.12
N ALA A 69 -0.95 -16.38 0.59
CA ALA A 69 -1.22 -17.66 -0.03
C ALA A 69 -2.52 -17.65 -0.87
N TRP A 70 -3.55 -16.93 -0.41
CA TRP A 70 -4.77 -16.71 -1.17
C TRP A 70 -4.50 -15.89 -2.43
N LEU A 71 -3.72 -14.82 -2.33
CA LEU A 71 -3.35 -13.95 -3.45
C LEU A 71 -2.63 -14.74 -4.56
N GLU A 72 -1.75 -15.69 -4.19
CA GLU A 72 -1.07 -16.59 -5.14
C GLU A 72 -2.06 -17.57 -5.79
N ARG A 73 -2.90 -18.24 -4.99
CA ARG A 73 -3.85 -19.24 -5.51
C ARG A 73 -4.88 -18.66 -6.47
N THR A 74 -5.29 -17.41 -6.27
CA THR A 74 -6.26 -16.74 -7.14
C THR A 74 -5.65 -16.17 -8.41
N GLY A 75 -4.32 -16.15 -8.51
CA GLY A 75 -3.61 -15.53 -9.63
C GLY A 75 -3.49 -14.01 -9.53
N LEU A 76 -4.09 -13.38 -8.52
CA LEU A 76 -4.00 -11.92 -8.30
C LEU A 76 -2.55 -11.48 -8.02
N ALA A 77 -1.74 -12.31 -7.34
CA ALA A 77 -0.33 -12.01 -7.12
C ALA A 77 0.42 -11.81 -8.44
N ARG A 78 0.17 -12.69 -9.41
CA ARG A 78 0.74 -12.57 -10.76
C ARG A 78 0.25 -11.28 -11.44
N ALA A 79 -1.05 -11.00 -11.38
CA ALA A 79 -1.62 -9.80 -11.96
C ALA A 79 -1.00 -8.51 -11.38
N VAL A 80 -0.81 -8.43 -10.06
CA VAL A 80 -0.15 -7.30 -9.39
C VAL A 80 1.31 -7.15 -9.85
N ARG A 81 2.05 -8.26 -9.94
CA ARG A 81 3.44 -8.23 -10.47
C ARG A 81 3.48 -7.76 -11.92
N ASP A 82 2.55 -8.22 -12.76
CA ASP A 82 2.50 -7.85 -14.18
C ASP A 82 2.11 -6.37 -14.36
N LEU A 83 1.17 -5.85 -13.56
CA LEU A 83 0.83 -4.43 -13.51
C LEU A 83 2.04 -3.58 -13.09
N SER A 84 2.77 -3.99 -12.04
CA SER A 84 3.99 -3.29 -11.61
C SER A 84 5.07 -3.29 -12.70
N ARG A 85 5.27 -4.41 -13.41
CA ARG A 85 6.19 -4.47 -14.57
C ARG A 85 5.76 -3.57 -15.71
N ALA A 86 4.46 -3.41 -15.91
CA ALA A 86 3.88 -2.48 -16.88
C ALA A 86 3.96 -1.00 -16.43
N GLY A 87 4.64 -0.72 -15.32
CA GLY A 87 4.83 0.64 -14.78
C GLY A 87 3.64 1.18 -13.99
N ARG A 88 2.65 0.34 -13.63
CA ARG A 88 1.54 0.76 -12.76
C ARG A 88 1.98 0.84 -11.31
N CYS A 89 1.42 1.79 -10.59
CA CYS A 89 1.76 1.98 -9.19
C CYS A 89 1.12 0.90 -8.29
N VAL A 90 1.89 0.46 -7.29
CA VAL A 90 1.41 -0.49 -6.26
C VAL A 90 1.73 0.08 -4.88
N PHE A 91 0.73 0.15 -4.01
CA PHE A 91 0.91 0.60 -2.64
C PHE A 91 0.40 -0.43 -1.64
N GLY A 92 1.17 -0.69 -0.59
CA GLY A 92 0.78 -1.61 0.48
C GLY A 92 0.67 -0.92 1.83
N VAL A 93 -0.39 -1.21 2.58
CA VAL A 93 -0.56 -0.76 3.97
C VAL A 93 -0.51 -1.96 4.90
N CYS A 94 0.29 -1.90 5.96
CA CYS A 94 0.41 -2.90 7.02
C CYS A 94 0.68 -4.32 6.45
N GLY A 95 -0.28 -5.24 6.51
CA GLY A 95 -0.15 -6.56 5.88
C GLY A 95 0.14 -6.49 4.38
N GLY A 96 -0.49 -5.56 3.67
CA GLY A 96 -0.20 -5.31 2.25
C GLY A 96 1.24 -4.86 2.00
N TYR A 97 1.79 -4.02 2.88
CA TYR A 97 3.21 -3.64 2.82
C TYR A 97 4.13 -4.85 3.03
N GLN A 98 3.81 -5.70 4.00
CA GLN A 98 4.57 -6.93 4.25
C GLN A 98 4.60 -7.85 3.01
N MET A 99 3.46 -7.98 2.32
CA MET A 99 3.33 -8.79 1.10
C MET A 99 4.13 -8.23 -0.09
N LEU A 100 4.44 -6.93 -0.12
CA LEU A 100 5.28 -6.35 -1.18
C LEU A 100 6.72 -6.84 -1.15
N GLY A 101 7.20 -7.35 -0.01
CA GLY A 101 8.55 -7.86 0.19
C GLY A 101 8.85 -9.13 -0.60
N GLU A 102 10.08 -9.61 -0.45
CA GLU A 102 10.56 -10.85 -1.09
C GLU A 102 10.03 -12.09 -0.36
N ARG A 103 10.02 -12.07 0.98
CA ARG A 103 9.63 -13.20 1.81
C ARG A 103 8.94 -12.79 3.10
N LEU A 104 8.04 -13.66 3.55
CA LEU A 104 7.36 -13.61 4.83
C LEU A 104 7.74 -14.86 5.62
N LEU A 105 8.27 -14.69 6.83
CA LEU A 105 8.82 -15.73 7.68
C LEU A 105 8.08 -15.80 9.01
N ASP A 106 7.53 -16.96 9.34
CA ASP A 106 6.86 -17.25 10.62
C ASP A 106 7.34 -18.60 11.18
N PRO A 107 8.63 -18.72 11.54
CA PRO A 107 9.21 -20.01 11.93
C PRO A 107 8.52 -20.66 13.12
N ASP A 108 7.94 -19.85 14.00
CA ASP A 108 7.28 -20.30 15.23
C ASP A 108 5.75 -20.39 15.09
N LEU A 109 5.20 -20.13 13.88
CA LEU A 109 3.77 -20.15 13.61
C LEU A 109 2.97 -19.22 14.55
N LYS A 110 3.47 -17.99 14.74
CA LYS A 110 2.88 -16.98 15.62
C LYS A 110 1.80 -16.14 14.95
N GLU A 111 1.94 -15.90 13.65
CA GLU A 111 0.97 -15.16 12.85
C GLU A 111 -0.12 -16.09 12.33
N ASN A 112 0.23 -17.33 12.00
CA ASN A 112 -0.71 -18.36 11.57
C ASN A 112 -0.23 -19.75 12.04
N SER A 113 -1.11 -20.75 11.96
CA SER A 113 -0.81 -22.10 12.46
C SER A 113 -0.25 -23.09 11.40
N GLU A 114 -0.04 -22.66 10.16
CA GLU A 114 0.17 -23.59 9.04
C GLU A 114 1.41 -23.28 8.20
N ILE A 115 1.68 -21.98 7.92
CA ILE A 115 2.69 -21.55 6.96
C ILE A 115 3.89 -20.96 7.71
N ARG A 116 5.08 -21.55 7.57
CA ARG A 116 6.31 -21.06 8.20
C ARG A 116 7.06 -20.06 7.35
N GLU A 117 6.90 -20.15 6.04
CA GLU A 117 7.54 -19.28 5.08
C GLU A 117 6.70 -19.25 3.80
N ILE A 118 6.58 -18.05 3.20
CA ILE A 118 5.98 -17.87 1.89
C ILE A 118 6.71 -16.75 1.14
N GLU A 119 6.83 -16.89 -0.17
CA GLU A 119 7.32 -15.81 -1.03
C GLU A 119 6.32 -14.67 -1.06
N GLY A 120 6.83 -13.44 -0.97
CA GLY A 120 6.04 -12.24 -1.17
C GLY A 120 5.91 -11.90 -2.66
N LEU A 121 5.43 -10.68 -2.93
CA LEU A 121 5.32 -10.19 -4.30
C LEU A 121 6.67 -9.86 -4.95
N GLY A 122 7.74 -9.69 -4.15
CA GLY A 122 9.08 -9.35 -4.63
C GLY A 122 9.16 -7.97 -5.29
N LEU A 123 8.27 -7.05 -4.92
CA LEU A 123 8.21 -5.70 -5.49
C LEU A 123 9.06 -4.69 -4.71
N LEU A 124 9.29 -4.96 -3.43
CA LEU A 124 10.23 -4.24 -2.56
C LEU A 124 11.30 -5.20 -2.04
N PRO A 125 12.57 -4.77 -1.95
CA PRO A 125 13.66 -5.59 -1.45
C PRO A 125 13.63 -5.64 0.08
N SER A 126 12.72 -6.44 0.62
CA SER A 126 12.53 -6.58 2.07
C SER A 126 12.08 -7.99 2.46
N VAL A 127 12.33 -8.34 3.71
CA VAL A 127 11.87 -9.58 4.34
C VAL A 127 11.13 -9.23 5.62
N THR A 128 9.97 -9.81 5.81
CA THR A 128 9.19 -9.68 7.04
C THR A 128 9.31 -10.95 7.88
N ALA A 129 9.62 -10.79 9.17
CA ALA A 129 9.65 -11.88 10.15
C ALA A 129 8.58 -11.65 11.22
N PHE A 130 7.72 -12.65 11.42
CA PHE A 130 6.71 -12.70 12.48
C PHE A 130 7.30 -13.32 13.74
N GLY A 131 6.66 -13.08 14.90
CA GLY A 131 7.13 -13.59 16.18
C GLY A 131 8.26 -12.79 16.80
N VAL A 132 8.73 -11.74 16.17
CA VAL A 132 9.76 -10.82 16.66
C VAL A 132 9.09 -9.56 17.18
N GLY A 133 9.20 -9.30 18.50
CA GLY A 133 8.58 -8.14 19.15
C GLY A 133 7.12 -8.34 19.58
N GLU A 134 6.60 -7.38 20.30
CA GLU A 134 5.21 -7.36 20.76
C GLU A 134 4.34 -6.56 19.79
N LYS A 135 3.06 -6.93 19.68
CA LYS A 135 2.08 -6.11 18.96
C LYS A 135 1.93 -4.79 19.70
N ARG A 136 2.23 -3.70 19.02
CA ARG A 136 2.13 -2.34 19.57
C ARG A 136 1.14 -1.53 18.76
N THR A 137 0.36 -0.71 19.46
CA THR A 137 -0.43 0.36 18.84
C THR A 137 0.25 1.67 19.19
N ILE A 138 0.80 2.34 18.19
CA ILE A 138 1.54 3.58 18.36
C ILE A 138 0.97 4.62 17.41
N ARG A 139 0.64 5.81 17.94
CA ARG A 139 0.40 6.97 17.10
C ARG A 139 1.74 7.48 16.57
N THR A 140 1.85 7.60 15.26
CA THR A 140 3.07 8.00 14.58
C THR A 140 2.84 9.30 13.81
N GLU A 141 3.77 10.22 13.98
CA GLU A 141 3.88 11.45 13.22
C GLU A 141 5.19 11.41 12.44
N GLY A 142 5.17 11.87 11.21
CA GLY A 142 6.34 11.85 10.35
C GLY A 142 6.18 12.73 9.13
N ARG A 143 7.12 12.58 8.22
CA ARG A 143 7.09 13.23 6.90
C ARG A 143 7.70 12.31 5.85
N VAL A 144 7.29 12.49 4.60
CA VAL A 144 7.90 11.82 3.46
C VAL A 144 9.37 12.25 3.35
N ARG A 145 10.24 11.31 3.07
CA ARG A 145 11.67 11.60 2.94
C ARG A 145 11.95 12.48 1.72
N ARG A 146 12.88 13.41 1.86
CA ARG A 146 13.29 14.37 0.81
C ARG A 146 13.82 13.71 -0.47
N GLN A 147 14.22 12.47 -0.40
CA GLN A 147 14.62 11.67 -1.58
C GLN A 147 13.44 11.28 -2.48
N LEU A 148 12.21 11.34 -1.94
CA LEU A 148 10.97 10.95 -2.61
C LEU A 148 10.08 12.16 -2.95
N SER A 149 10.23 13.26 -2.24
CA SER A 149 9.52 14.52 -2.48
C SER A 149 10.41 15.71 -2.12
N ALA A 150 10.49 16.71 -3.01
CA ALA A 150 11.16 17.98 -2.72
C ALA A 150 10.38 18.80 -1.69
N ASP A 151 9.05 18.67 -1.70
CA ASP A 151 8.16 19.34 -0.76
C ASP A 151 8.14 18.63 0.59
N GLU A 152 7.85 19.37 1.64
CA GLU A 152 7.60 18.82 2.96
C GLU A 152 6.17 18.26 3.00
N VAL A 153 6.06 16.95 3.13
CA VAL A 153 4.77 16.22 3.16
C VAL A 153 4.61 15.56 4.52
N PRO A 154 3.97 16.25 5.50
CA PRO A 154 3.72 15.70 6.81
C PRO A 154 2.64 14.61 6.74
N VAL A 155 2.78 13.59 7.59
CA VAL A 155 1.83 12.50 7.74
C VAL A 155 1.61 12.21 9.21
N THR A 156 0.41 11.75 9.53
CA THR A 156 0.05 11.25 10.85
C THR A 156 -0.79 10.00 10.69
N GLY A 157 -0.72 9.10 11.64
CA GLY A 157 -1.51 7.89 11.63
C GLY A 157 -1.22 7.02 12.84
N TYR A 158 -1.48 5.75 12.72
CA TYR A 158 -1.18 4.78 13.76
C TYR A 158 -0.64 3.48 13.17
N GLU A 159 0.27 2.86 13.91
CA GLU A 159 0.83 1.57 13.57
C GLU A 159 0.23 0.50 14.47
N ILE A 160 -0.39 -0.52 13.86
CA ILE A 160 -0.84 -1.74 14.54
C ILE A 160 -0.40 -2.90 13.68
N HIS A 161 0.76 -3.47 13.97
CA HIS A 161 1.25 -4.59 13.20
C HIS A 161 1.90 -5.65 14.08
N PHE A 162 1.94 -6.86 13.56
CA PHE A 162 2.72 -7.97 14.08
C PHE A 162 3.76 -8.34 13.03
N GLY A 163 5.00 -8.60 13.46
CA GLY A 163 6.13 -8.81 12.57
C GLY A 163 6.96 -7.55 12.32
N VAL A 164 8.19 -7.77 11.87
CA VAL A 164 9.18 -6.74 11.60
C VAL A 164 9.67 -6.89 10.16
N THR A 165 9.50 -5.85 9.36
CA THR A 165 10.04 -5.78 8.01
C THR A 165 11.41 -5.12 8.02
N ARG A 166 12.38 -5.76 7.36
CA ARG A 166 13.74 -5.27 7.21
C ARG A 166 14.11 -5.23 5.74
N PRO A 167 14.83 -4.18 5.29
CA PRO A 167 15.40 -4.18 3.95
C PRO A 167 16.29 -5.41 3.74
N ALA A 168 16.21 -6.03 2.57
CA ALA A 168 17.15 -7.06 2.16
C ALA A 168 18.55 -6.46 2.00
N GLY A 169 19.58 -7.24 2.34
CA GLY A 169 20.96 -6.75 2.35
C GLY A 169 21.41 -6.18 0.99
N GLY A 170 22.03 -5.01 1.00
CA GLY A 170 22.52 -4.35 -0.22
C GLY A 170 21.48 -3.54 -1.00
N SER A 171 20.25 -3.43 -0.50
CA SER A 171 19.19 -2.64 -1.15
C SER A 171 19.43 -1.14 -1.05
N SER A 172 19.24 -0.43 -2.18
CA SER A 172 19.22 1.04 -2.26
C SER A 172 17.82 1.63 -2.18
N CYS A 173 16.81 0.82 -1.86
CA CYS A 173 15.44 1.29 -1.76
C CYS A 173 15.27 2.21 -0.53
N PRO A 174 14.91 3.49 -0.70
CA PRO A 174 14.80 4.41 0.41
C PRO A 174 13.62 4.06 1.33
N ALA A 175 13.73 4.41 2.60
CA ALA A 175 12.58 4.43 3.47
C ALA A 175 11.55 5.47 2.97
N LEU A 176 10.26 5.20 3.18
CA LEU A 176 9.19 6.11 2.76
C LEU A 176 9.11 7.33 3.66
N LEU A 177 9.16 7.12 4.97
CA LEU A 177 8.95 8.15 5.99
C LEU A 177 10.18 8.34 6.89
N GLU A 178 10.35 9.57 7.34
CA GLU A 178 11.12 9.94 8.52
C GLU A 178 10.11 10.21 9.64
N VAL A 179 10.20 9.47 10.75
CA VAL A 179 9.24 9.57 11.85
C VAL A 179 9.80 10.36 13.02
N ALA A 180 8.92 10.92 13.84
CA ALA A 180 9.30 11.66 15.03
C ALA A 180 10.19 10.79 15.94
N GLY A 181 11.26 11.39 16.48
CA GLY A 181 12.29 10.67 17.26
C GLY A 181 13.47 10.17 16.43
N GLY A 182 13.52 10.42 15.11
CA GLY A 182 14.68 10.15 14.25
C GLY A 182 14.71 8.75 13.64
N GLY A 183 13.60 8.01 13.69
CA GLY A 183 13.44 6.72 13.01
C GLY A 183 13.05 6.88 11.54
N VAL A 184 13.02 5.75 10.84
CA VAL A 184 12.49 5.64 9.47
C VAL A 184 11.46 4.54 9.41
N GLU A 185 10.46 4.69 8.53
CA GLU A 185 9.37 3.74 8.39
C GLU A 185 9.00 3.57 6.90
N GLY A 186 8.52 2.36 6.56
CA GLY A 186 8.13 2.02 5.20
C GLY A 186 9.29 1.94 4.23
N LEU A 187 9.00 1.52 3.02
CA LEU A 187 9.93 1.52 1.89
C LEU A 187 9.22 2.04 0.64
N ALA A 188 9.96 2.70 -0.24
CA ALA A 188 9.43 3.13 -1.52
C ALA A 188 10.49 3.08 -2.62
N ARG A 189 10.09 2.82 -3.85
CA ARG A 189 10.93 3.14 -5.00
C ARG A 189 11.02 4.66 -5.17
N PRO A 190 12.12 5.19 -5.73
CA PRO A 190 12.31 6.64 -5.84
C PRO A 190 11.20 7.38 -6.59
N ASP A 191 10.53 6.71 -7.51
CA ASP A 191 9.42 7.24 -8.33
C ASP A 191 8.03 7.02 -7.70
N LEU A 192 7.97 6.41 -6.50
CA LEU A 192 6.76 5.99 -5.81
C LEU A 192 5.92 4.96 -6.59
N SER A 193 6.47 4.35 -7.63
CA SER A 193 5.77 3.30 -8.39
C SER A 193 5.46 2.07 -7.54
N VAL A 194 6.30 1.77 -6.54
CA VAL A 194 6.00 0.80 -5.49
C VAL A 194 6.37 1.42 -4.16
N ALA A 195 5.42 1.46 -3.23
CA ALA A 195 5.65 1.93 -1.88
C ALA A 195 4.79 1.16 -0.87
N GLY A 196 5.20 1.17 0.38
CA GLY A 196 4.44 0.58 1.46
C GLY A 196 4.86 1.07 2.83
N THR A 197 3.94 0.99 3.78
CA THR A 197 4.07 1.53 5.13
C THR A 197 3.26 0.70 6.13
N TYR A 198 3.66 0.71 7.38
CA TYR A 198 2.83 0.22 8.48
C TYR A 198 1.81 1.26 8.96
N LEU A 199 1.93 2.50 8.51
CA LEU A 199 1.12 3.61 8.99
C LEU A 199 -0.29 3.56 8.39
N HIS A 200 -1.27 3.19 9.20
CA HIS A 200 -2.69 3.34 8.88
C HIS A 200 -3.09 4.81 8.94
N GLY A 201 -4.02 5.22 8.06
CA GLY A 201 -4.46 6.60 7.94
C GLY A 201 -3.49 7.49 7.17
N ILE A 202 -2.45 6.93 6.52
CA ILE A 202 -1.48 7.73 5.76
C ILE A 202 -2.14 8.57 4.65
N PHE A 203 -3.19 8.05 4.04
CA PHE A 203 -3.95 8.75 3.00
C PHE A 203 -4.92 9.82 3.51
N ASP A 204 -5.15 9.90 4.84
CA ASP A 204 -5.86 11.04 5.45
C ASP A 204 -5.07 12.34 5.33
N ALA A 205 -3.74 12.26 5.16
CA ALA A 205 -2.90 13.40 4.83
C ALA A 205 -3.10 13.77 3.35
N ASP A 206 -3.86 14.85 3.09
CA ASP A 206 -4.19 15.33 1.75
C ASP A 206 -2.95 15.48 0.85
N ALA A 207 -1.85 16.04 1.41
CA ALA A 207 -0.59 16.21 0.69
C ALA A 207 0.06 14.87 0.30
N PHE A 208 0.01 13.86 1.17
CA PHE A 208 0.54 12.53 0.85
C PHE A 208 -0.32 11.84 -0.21
N ARG A 209 -1.64 11.90 -0.07
CA ARG A 209 -2.56 11.32 -1.03
C ARG A 209 -2.36 11.93 -2.42
N ALA A 210 -2.26 13.27 -2.49
CA ALA A 210 -1.98 13.96 -3.75
C ALA A 210 -0.60 13.56 -4.33
N LEU A 211 0.43 13.47 -3.51
CA LEU A 211 1.77 13.02 -3.93
C LEU A 211 1.72 11.65 -4.59
N TRP A 212 1.06 10.67 -3.96
CA TRP A 212 0.95 9.32 -4.53
C TRP A 212 0.04 9.27 -5.76
N LEU A 213 -1.11 9.95 -5.75
CA LEU A 213 -1.99 10.02 -6.92
C LEU A 213 -1.29 10.69 -8.11
N ASN A 214 -0.43 11.68 -7.87
CA ASN A 214 0.39 12.28 -8.91
C ASN A 214 1.48 11.34 -9.44
N ALA A 215 2.03 10.45 -8.59
CA ALA A 215 2.88 9.37 -9.11
C ALA A 215 2.09 8.41 -10.03
N VAL A 216 0.84 8.08 -9.68
CA VAL A 216 -0.04 7.29 -10.56
C VAL A 216 -0.31 8.03 -11.86
N ARG A 217 -0.62 9.33 -11.82
CA ARG A 217 -0.84 10.15 -13.03
C ARG A 217 0.39 10.18 -13.94
N ARG A 218 1.58 10.43 -13.35
CA ARG A 218 2.85 10.38 -14.10
C ARG A 218 3.08 9.03 -14.78
N SER A 219 2.78 7.91 -14.11
CA SER A 219 2.92 6.58 -14.68
C SER A 219 2.00 6.34 -15.90
N ARG A 220 0.96 7.16 -16.03
CA ARG A 220 0.00 7.16 -17.14
C ARG A 220 0.26 8.25 -18.18
N GLY A 221 1.24 9.12 -17.97
CA GLY A 221 1.46 10.29 -18.81
C GLY A 221 0.34 11.35 -18.68
N LEU A 222 -0.38 11.36 -17.56
CA LEU A 222 -1.41 12.34 -17.25
C LEU A 222 -0.81 13.53 -16.48
N GLU A 223 -1.47 14.68 -16.57
CA GLU A 223 -1.09 15.87 -15.82
C GLU A 223 -1.30 15.69 -14.32
N GLU A 224 -0.38 16.26 -13.53
CA GLU A 224 -0.50 16.30 -12.08
C GLU A 224 -1.63 17.24 -11.66
N ARG A 225 -2.24 16.94 -10.51
CA ARG A 225 -3.29 17.77 -9.92
C ARG A 225 -2.85 18.35 -8.59
N ALA A 226 -3.41 19.51 -8.27
CA ALA A 226 -3.26 20.13 -6.97
C ALA A 226 -3.84 19.25 -5.85
N VAL A 227 -3.42 19.49 -4.62
CA VAL A 227 -3.94 18.83 -3.43
C VAL A 227 -5.44 19.11 -3.28
N THR A 228 -6.25 18.06 -3.14
CA THR A 228 -7.66 18.18 -2.79
C THR A 228 -7.79 18.42 -1.28
N ASP A 229 -8.34 19.56 -0.87
CA ASP A 229 -8.61 19.87 0.53
C ASP A 229 -9.89 19.13 1.00
N THR A 230 -9.70 17.99 1.64
CA THR A 230 -10.81 17.16 2.10
C THR A 230 -11.48 17.68 3.36
N ARG A 231 -10.82 18.55 4.16
CA ARG A 231 -11.45 19.17 5.34
C ARG A 231 -12.58 20.09 4.94
N ALA A 232 -12.36 20.90 3.92
CA ALA A 232 -13.40 21.78 3.35
C ALA A 232 -14.58 21.00 2.75
N MET A 233 -14.39 19.73 2.36
CA MET A 233 -15.45 18.89 1.81
C MET A 233 -16.30 18.21 2.90
N LYS A 234 -15.71 17.87 4.05
CA LYS A 234 -16.41 17.23 5.19
C LYS A 234 -17.31 18.22 5.97
N GLU A 235 -17.11 19.52 5.81
CA GLU A 235 -17.89 20.59 6.46
C GLU A 235 -19.10 21.09 5.64
N ARG A 236 -19.31 20.55 4.44
CA ARG A 236 -20.45 20.82 3.56
C ARG A 236 -21.49 19.71 3.58
#